data_d0f6738f193d078175245dc00cfbc8c4
#
_entry.id   d0f6738f193d078175245dc00cfbc8c4
#
_cell.length_a   1.000
_cell.length_b   1.000
_cell.length_c   1.000
_cell.angle_alpha   90.00
_cell.angle_beta   90.00
_cell.angle_gamma   90.00
#
_symmetry.space_group_name_H-M   'P 1'
#
loop_
_entity.id
_entity.type
_entity.pdbx_description
1 polymer ?
#
loop_
_entity_poly.entity_id
_entity_poly.type
_entity_poly.pdbx_seq_one_letter_code
_entity_poly.pdbx_strand_id
1 'polypeptide(L)'
;MTTNIIFTCPACGSHELMSIQQAVHRTPITLMRTDGGEWSGIPSGSIQELRGSTLGYRCASCRYPDIPNHDTNGGFHWQTLDHVAAAGVLSTPGDAPLPSTTATICQPDGTTRRISLTPPHPGTLTVPERAAILAAHHAPAGSVLLVDGE
;
A
#
# COMPACT_ATOMS: atom_id res chain seq x y z
N MET A 1 -3.40 -29.39 7.64
CA MET A 1 -2.11 -28.81 7.20
C MET A 1 -2.31 -27.40 6.70
N THR A 2 -1.45 -26.50 7.13
CA THR A 2 -1.48 -25.12 6.69
C THR A 2 -0.59 -24.96 5.47
N THR A 3 -1.12 -24.38 4.39
CA THR A 3 -0.34 -24.09 3.19
C THR A 3 0.14 -22.65 3.26
N ASN A 4 1.44 -22.43 3.08
CA ASN A 4 1.97 -21.09 2.99
C ASN A 4 1.51 -20.45 1.69
N ILE A 5 1.11 -19.19 1.75
CA ILE A 5 0.72 -18.40 0.59
C ILE A 5 1.79 -17.35 0.36
N ILE A 6 2.23 -17.24 -0.88
CA ILE A 6 3.24 -16.27 -1.28
C ILE A 6 2.55 -15.09 -1.94
N PHE A 7 2.78 -13.90 -1.41
CA PHE A 7 2.39 -12.65 -2.04
C PHE A 7 3.51 -12.18 -2.95
N THR A 8 3.17 -11.67 -4.13
CA THR A 8 4.13 -11.03 -5.02
C THR A 8 3.57 -9.68 -5.45
N CYS A 9 4.27 -8.61 -5.09
CA CYS A 9 3.81 -7.27 -5.44
C CYS A 9 3.86 -7.05 -6.95
N PRO A 10 2.75 -6.61 -7.56
CA PRO A 10 2.73 -6.38 -9.01
C PRO A 10 3.60 -5.21 -9.45
N ALA A 11 3.95 -4.31 -8.55
CA ALA A 11 4.76 -3.14 -8.90
C ALA A 11 6.26 -3.35 -8.70
N CYS A 12 6.68 -3.99 -7.60
CA CYS A 12 8.10 -4.12 -7.27
C CYS A 12 8.60 -5.55 -7.13
N GLY A 13 7.71 -6.54 -7.19
CA GLY A 13 8.09 -7.96 -7.07
C GLY A 13 8.38 -8.43 -5.65
N SER A 14 8.22 -7.60 -4.63
CA SER A 14 8.45 -7.98 -3.24
C SER A 14 7.45 -9.04 -2.78
N HIS A 15 7.88 -9.90 -1.88
CA HIS A 15 7.03 -10.95 -1.30
C HIS A 15 6.48 -10.58 0.07
N GLU A 16 6.64 -9.35 0.51
CA GLU A 16 6.20 -8.91 1.82
C GLU A 16 4.92 -8.08 1.72
N LEU A 17 3.85 -8.61 2.30
CA LEU A 17 2.56 -7.93 2.42
C LEU A 17 2.43 -7.37 3.83
N MET A 18 1.95 -6.15 3.95
CA MET A 18 1.75 -5.48 5.22
C MET A 18 0.27 -5.27 5.48
N SER A 19 -0.18 -5.58 6.69
CA SER A 19 -1.51 -5.18 7.15
C SER A 19 -1.43 -3.83 7.84
N ILE A 20 -2.41 -2.97 7.58
CA ILE A 20 -2.51 -1.66 8.23
C ILE A 20 -3.63 -1.74 9.24
N GLN A 21 -3.31 -1.41 10.48
CA GLN A 21 -4.23 -1.53 11.58
C GLN A 21 -4.47 -0.17 12.23
N GLN A 22 -5.71 0.06 12.61
CA GLN A 22 -6.07 1.19 13.44
C GLN A 22 -6.05 0.74 14.89
N ALA A 23 -5.17 1.32 15.68
CA ALA A 23 -5.09 1.05 17.11
C ALA A 23 -5.91 2.06 17.89
N VAL A 24 -6.55 1.59 18.95
CA VAL A 24 -7.25 2.45 19.90
C VAL A 24 -6.41 2.50 21.18
N HIS A 25 -6.11 3.71 21.63
CA HIS A 25 -5.32 3.92 22.84
C HIS A 25 -6.18 4.56 23.91
N ARG A 26 -5.94 4.17 25.15
CA ARG A 26 -6.55 4.79 26.32
C ARG A 26 -5.44 5.36 27.19
N THR A 27 -5.50 6.65 27.47
CA THR A 27 -4.51 7.32 28.30
C THR A 27 -5.22 8.05 29.42
N PRO A 28 -4.93 7.75 30.70
CA PRO A 28 -5.44 8.58 31.78
C PRO A 28 -4.81 9.96 31.70
N ILE A 29 -5.61 10.98 31.94
CA ILE A 29 -5.16 12.36 31.90
C ILE A 29 -5.52 13.08 33.19
N THR A 30 -4.69 14.06 33.56
CA THR A 30 -5.03 15.03 34.60
C THR A 30 -5.54 16.29 33.92
N LEU A 31 -6.76 16.69 34.28
CA LEU A 31 -7.36 17.89 33.70
C LEU A 31 -6.88 19.13 34.44
N MET A 32 -6.52 20.14 33.68
CA MET A 32 -6.12 21.43 34.19
C MET A 32 -6.90 22.52 33.45
N ARG A 33 -7.12 23.63 34.12
CA ARG A 33 -7.75 24.80 33.52
C ARG A 33 -6.87 26.02 33.73
N THR A 34 -6.60 26.75 32.66
CA THR A 34 -5.79 27.98 32.75
C THR A 34 -6.63 29.14 33.29
N ASP A 35 -5.99 30.22 33.70
CA ASP A 35 -6.68 31.44 34.14
C ASP A 35 -7.55 32.04 33.04
N GLY A 36 -7.20 31.80 31.79
CA GLY A 36 -8.02 32.21 30.64
C GLY A 36 -9.21 31.32 30.33
N GLY A 37 -9.42 30.26 31.12
CA GLY A 37 -10.54 29.34 30.95
C GLY A 37 -10.32 28.21 29.98
N GLU A 38 -9.12 28.03 29.46
CA GLU A 38 -8.77 26.94 28.56
C GLU A 38 -8.54 25.63 29.33
N TRP A 39 -9.05 24.54 28.77
CA TRP A 39 -8.82 23.20 29.31
C TRP A 39 -7.57 22.59 28.71
N SER A 40 -6.84 21.84 29.53
CA SER A 40 -5.67 21.09 29.11
C SER A 40 -5.68 19.71 29.78
N GLY A 41 -5.34 18.68 29.02
CA GLY A 41 -5.20 17.32 29.52
C GLY A 41 -3.73 16.90 29.46
N ILE A 42 -3.17 16.54 30.61
CA ILE A 42 -1.78 16.07 30.69
C ILE A 42 -1.81 14.58 30.98
N PRO A 43 -1.08 13.74 30.20
CA PRO A 43 -1.00 12.31 30.50
C PRO A 43 -0.49 12.07 31.92
N SER A 44 -1.25 11.30 32.70
CA SER A 44 -0.93 11.03 34.12
C SER A 44 -0.64 9.55 34.37
N GLY A 45 -0.57 8.73 33.33
CA GLY A 45 -0.28 7.32 33.45
C GLY A 45 0.16 6.70 32.12
N SER A 46 0.33 5.38 32.13
CA SER A 46 0.76 4.65 30.92
C SER A 46 -0.34 4.61 29.87
N ILE A 47 0.08 4.68 28.60
CA ILE A 47 -0.81 4.48 27.49
C ILE A 47 -1.18 3.01 27.42
N GLN A 48 -2.47 2.71 27.38
CA GLN A 48 -2.98 1.36 27.21
C GLN A 48 -3.48 1.20 25.76
N GLU A 49 -2.86 0.28 25.02
CA GLU A 49 -3.31 -0.06 23.70
C GLU A 49 -4.48 -1.03 23.78
N LEU A 50 -5.57 -0.68 23.13
CA LEU A 50 -6.73 -1.54 22.98
C LEU A 50 -6.73 -2.17 21.59
N ARG A 51 -7.46 -3.28 21.45
CA ARG A 51 -7.56 -4.02 20.19
C ARG A 51 -8.08 -3.11 19.09
N GLY A 52 -7.31 -3.02 17.99
CA GLY A 52 -7.70 -2.25 16.82
C GLY A 52 -8.31 -3.10 15.73
N SER A 53 -8.70 -2.47 14.63
CA SER A 53 -9.22 -3.13 13.44
C SER A 53 -8.28 -2.98 12.27
N THR A 54 -8.33 -3.95 11.33
CA THR A 54 -7.53 -3.89 10.11
C THR A 54 -8.19 -2.93 9.12
N LEU A 55 -7.45 -1.95 8.63
CA LEU A 55 -7.91 -1.00 7.62
C LEU A 55 -7.69 -1.51 6.21
N GLY A 56 -6.65 -2.27 5.97
CA GLY A 56 -6.33 -2.79 4.65
C GLY A 56 -4.94 -3.38 4.56
N TYR A 57 -4.52 -3.64 3.33
CA TYR A 57 -3.26 -4.32 3.01
C TYR A 57 -2.54 -3.60 1.88
N ARG A 58 -1.21 -3.61 1.94
CA ARG A 58 -0.36 -3.07 0.89
C ARG A 58 1.01 -3.72 0.93
N CYS A 59 1.80 -3.54 -0.14
CA CYS A 59 3.17 -4.04 -0.18
C CYS A 59 4.00 -3.36 0.90
N ALA A 60 4.74 -4.14 1.67
CA ALA A 60 5.58 -3.60 2.74
C ALA A 60 6.79 -2.84 2.19
N SER A 61 7.24 -3.15 0.97
CA SER A 61 8.43 -2.54 0.39
C SER A 61 8.14 -1.24 -0.35
N CYS A 62 7.15 -1.22 -1.25
CA CYS A 62 6.88 -0.06 -2.10
C CYS A 62 5.55 0.63 -1.81
N ARG A 63 4.75 0.08 -0.91
CA ARG A 63 3.43 0.58 -0.51
C ARG A 63 2.34 0.45 -1.58
N TYR A 64 2.61 -0.29 -2.67
CA TYR A 64 1.57 -0.54 -3.66
C TYR A 64 0.38 -1.28 -3.00
N PRO A 65 -0.86 -0.95 -3.26
CA PRO A 65 -1.39 0.05 -4.19
C PRO A 65 -1.81 1.36 -3.49
N ASP A 66 -0.92 2.02 -2.83
CA ASP A 66 -1.19 3.31 -2.21
C ASP A 66 -1.37 4.36 -3.31
N ILE A 67 -2.61 4.80 -3.53
CA ILE A 67 -2.93 5.71 -4.61
C ILE A 67 -2.57 7.15 -4.17
N PRO A 68 -1.74 7.86 -4.95
CA PRO A 68 -1.36 9.22 -4.60
C PRO A 68 -2.57 10.15 -4.50
N ASN A 69 -2.51 11.06 -3.57
CA ASN A 69 -3.53 12.11 -3.34
C ASN A 69 -4.90 11.56 -2.95
N HIS A 70 -4.97 10.32 -2.54
CA HIS A 70 -6.21 9.79 -1.99
C HIS A 70 -6.33 10.26 -0.54
N ASP A 71 -7.40 10.97 -0.23
CA ASP A 71 -7.59 11.66 1.05
C ASP A 71 -8.20 10.80 2.13
N THR A 72 -8.51 9.55 1.86
CA THR A 72 -9.21 8.68 2.80
C THR A 72 -8.28 7.66 3.41
N ASN A 73 -8.07 7.75 4.70
CA ASN A 73 -7.52 6.69 5.56
C ASN A 73 -6.36 5.86 4.99
N GLY A 74 -5.44 6.51 4.28
CA GLY A 74 -4.25 5.86 3.76
C GLY A 74 -4.35 5.28 2.37
N GLY A 75 -5.44 5.52 1.64
CA GLY A 75 -5.54 5.19 0.22
C GLY A 75 -5.40 3.72 -0.13
N PHE A 76 -5.81 2.80 0.76
CA PHE A 76 -5.62 1.37 0.54
C PHE A 76 -6.57 0.85 -0.53
N HIS A 77 -6.00 0.22 -1.53
CA HIS A 77 -6.76 -0.42 -2.59
C HIS A 77 -7.29 -1.78 -2.15
N TRP A 78 -6.49 -2.56 -1.44
CA TRP A 78 -6.89 -3.87 -0.94
C TRP A 78 -7.41 -3.73 0.49
N GLN A 79 -8.72 -3.77 0.64
CA GLN A 79 -9.35 -3.64 1.95
C GLN A 79 -9.42 -4.96 2.72
N THR A 80 -9.46 -6.08 2.00
CA THR A 80 -9.54 -7.42 2.59
C THR A 80 -8.54 -8.35 1.91
N LEU A 81 -8.28 -9.50 2.55
CA LEU A 81 -7.44 -10.55 1.94
C LEU A 81 -8.12 -11.15 0.70
N ASP A 82 -9.44 -11.15 0.64
CA ASP A 82 -10.15 -11.59 -0.57
C ASP A 82 -9.87 -10.66 -1.74
N HIS A 83 -9.77 -9.36 -1.50
CA HIS A 83 -9.36 -8.40 -2.53
C HIS A 83 -7.92 -8.66 -2.99
N VAL A 84 -7.02 -9.00 -2.07
CA VAL A 84 -5.63 -9.37 -2.42
C VAL A 84 -5.63 -10.61 -3.31
N ALA A 85 -6.40 -11.63 -2.95
CA ALA A 85 -6.51 -12.85 -3.73
C ALA A 85 -7.10 -12.58 -5.12
N ALA A 86 -8.12 -11.74 -5.22
CA ALA A 86 -8.76 -11.39 -6.48
C ALA A 86 -7.83 -10.62 -7.42
N ALA A 87 -6.81 -9.96 -6.89
CA ALA A 87 -5.82 -9.24 -7.70
C ALA A 87 -4.84 -10.17 -8.43
N GLY A 88 -4.85 -11.48 -8.14
CA GLY A 88 -3.97 -12.43 -8.81
C GLY A 88 -2.51 -12.38 -8.36
N VAL A 89 -2.27 -11.85 -7.17
CA VAL A 89 -0.91 -11.62 -6.63
C VAL A 89 -0.46 -12.69 -5.63
N LEU A 90 -1.28 -13.71 -5.42
CA LEU A 90 -0.99 -14.81 -4.47
C LEU A 90 -0.67 -16.09 -5.22
N SER A 91 0.29 -16.84 -4.70
CA SER A 91 0.66 -18.16 -5.22
C SER A 91 1.01 -19.09 -4.08
N THR A 92 1.13 -20.38 -4.37
CA THR A 92 1.60 -21.37 -3.39
C THR A 92 3.00 -21.85 -3.75
N PRO A 93 3.80 -22.30 -2.76
CA PRO A 93 5.12 -22.87 -3.04
C PRO A 93 5.01 -24.04 -4.02
N GLY A 94 5.87 -24.06 -5.02
CA GLY A 94 5.85 -25.10 -6.05
C GLY A 94 5.01 -24.76 -7.28
N ASP A 95 4.25 -23.69 -7.24
CA ASP A 95 3.55 -23.18 -8.43
C ASP A 95 4.54 -22.63 -9.45
N ALA A 96 4.11 -22.59 -10.71
CA ALA A 96 4.88 -21.91 -11.74
C ALA A 96 5.08 -20.43 -11.37
N PRO A 97 6.23 -19.82 -11.74
CA PRO A 97 6.44 -18.39 -11.49
C PRO A 97 5.33 -17.55 -12.10
N LEU A 98 4.94 -16.52 -11.40
CA LEU A 98 3.95 -15.58 -11.94
C LEU A 98 4.54 -14.84 -13.14
N PRO A 99 3.77 -14.62 -14.21
CA PRO A 99 4.27 -13.95 -15.40
C PRO A 99 4.66 -12.51 -15.07
N SER A 100 5.64 -12.00 -15.81
CA SER A 100 6.06 -10.61 -15.67
C SER A 100 5.95 -9.89 -17.01
N THR A 101 5.76 -8.59 -16.94
CA THR A 101 5.68 -7.70 -18.10
C THR A 101 6.65 -6.56 -17.88
N THR A 102 7.31 -6.11 -18.94
CA THR A 102 8.18 -4.95 -18.88
C THR A 102 7.40 -3.68 -19.17
N ALA A 103 7.74 -2.62 -18.47
CA ALA A 103 7.16 -1.30 -18.68
C ALA A 103 8.24 -0.24 -18.66
N THR A 104 7.94 0.93 -19.21
CA THR A 104 8.84 2.07 -19.23
C THR A 104 8.19 3.24 -18.53
N ILE A 105 8.89 3.87 -17.59
CA ILE A 105 8.49 5.12 -16.97
C ILE A 105 9.13 6.25 -17.75
N CYS A 106 8.30 7.09 -18.37
CA CYS A 106 8.75 8.29 -19.08
C CYS A 106 8.55 9.50 -18.17
N GLN A 107 9.64 10.15 -17.78
CA GLN A 107 9.60 11.29 -16.88
C GLN A 107 9.40 12.59 -17.67
N PRO A 108 8.89 13.67 -17.03
CA PRO A 108 8.67 14.95 -17.71
C PRO A 108 9.93 15.58 -18.29
N ASP A 109 11.11 15.25 -17.74
CA ASP A 109 12.40 15.76 -18.22
C ASP A 109 12.95 15.01 -19.45
N GLY A 110 12.18 14.02 -19.96
CA GLY A 110 12.60 13.19 -21.08
C GLY A 110 13.37 11.94 -20.69
N THR A 111 13.70 11.75 -19.43
CA THR A 111 14.39 10.55 -18.94
C THR A 111 13.43 9.35 -18.96
N THR A 112 13.95 8.19 -19.32
CA THR A 112 13.18 6.95 -19.32
C THR A 112 13.85 5.91 -18.41
N ARG A 113 13.02 5.05 -17.82
CA ARG A 113 13.49 3.97 -16.96
C ARG A 113 12.63 2.73 -17.18
N ARG A 114 13.28 1.59 -17.42
CA ARG A 114 12.55 0.34 -17.59
C ARG A 114 12.35 -0.34 -16.23
N ILE A 115 11.18 -0.91 -16.05
CA ILE A 115 10.80 -1.64 -14.84
C ILE A 115 10.16 -2.96 -15.24
N SER A 116 10.14 -3.91 -14.32
CA SER A 116 9.42 -5.16 -14.47
C SER A 116 8.19 -5.14 -13.58
N LEU A 117 7.04 -5.45 -14.17
CA LEU A 117 5.78 -5.59 -13.44
C LEU A 117 5.46 -7.07 -13.28
N THR A 118 5.20 -7.50 -12.08
CA THR A 118 4.78 -8.86 -11.75
C THR A 118 3.64 -8.79 -10.78
N PRO A 119 2.87 -9.81 -10.78
CA PRO A 119 2.26 -10.60 -11.80
C PRO A 119 1.02 -9.96 -12.27
N PRO A 120 0.21 -10.77 -12.84
CA PRO A 120 -0.20 -10.68 -14.20
C PRO A 120 -0.99 -9.42 -14.40
N HIS A 121 -0.61 -8.69 -15.41
CA HIS A 121 -1.42 -7.58 -15.88
C HIS A 121 -2.09 -8.04 -17.18
N PRO A 122 -3.12 -8.90 -17.09
CA PRO A 122 -3.84 -9.30 -18.28
C PRO A 122 -4.68 -8.12 -18.76
N GLY A 123 -4.32 -7.56 -19.87
CA GLY A 123 -5.02 -6.42 -20.44
C GLY A 123 -4.46 -5.07 -20.01
N THR A 124 -5.24 -4.05 -20.26
CA THR A 124 -4.83 -2.67 -20.03
C THR A 124 -4.97 -2.28 -18.57
N LEU A 125 -3.93 -1.68 -17.99
CA LEU A 125 -3.97 -1.15 -16.64
C LEU A 125 -4.92 0.05 -16.55
N THR A 126 -5.67 0.13 -15.46
CA THR A 126 -6.52 1.28 -15.19
C THR A 126 -5.69 2.50 -14.81
N VAL A 127 -6.28 3.69 -14.87
CA VAL A 127 -5.62 4.93 -14.45
C VAL A 127 -5.15 4.88 -13.00
N PRO A 128 -5.96 4.44 -12.02
CA PRO A 128 -5.48 4.29 -10.64
C PRO A 128 -4.32 3.30 -10.49
N GLU A 129 -4.35 2.18 -11.21
CA GLU A 129 -3.27 1.20 -11.16
C GLU A 129 -1.95 1.79 -11.69
N ARG A 130 -2.02 2.54 -12.80
CA ARG A 130 -0.85 3.24 -13.34
C ARG A 130 -0.29 4.25 -12.36
N ALA A 131 -1.15 5.03 -11.72
CA ALA A 131 -0.75 6.01 -10.71
C ALA A 131 -0.09 5.34 -9.51
N ALA A 132 -0.63 4.21 -9.05
CA ALA A 132 -0.06 3.46 -7.94
C ALA A 132 1.31 2.88 -8.26
N ILE A 133 1.50 2.38 -9.48
CA ILE A 133 2.80 1.85 -9.93
C ILE A 133 3.84 2.97 -10.00
N LEU A 134 3.47 4.11 -10.59
CA LEU A 134 4.37 5.26 -10.66
C LEU A 134 4.78 5.74 -9.26
N ALA A 135 3.84 5.79 -8.34
CA ALA A 135 4.13 6.15 -6.94
C ALA A 135 5.06 5.14 -6.26
N ALA A 136 4.83 3.84 -6.50
CA ALA A 136 5.67 2.78 -5.94
C ALA A 136 7.13 2.88 -6.40
N HIS A 137 7.36 3.40 -7.60
CA HIS A 137 8.69 3.60 -8.16
C HIS A 137 9.21 5.02 -7.96
N HIS A 138 8.54 5.82 -7.14
CA HIS A 138 8.92 7.20 -6.82
C HIS A 138 9.08 8.09 -8.06
N ALA A 139 8.25 7.88 -9.07
CA ALA A 139 8.28 8.68 -10.29
C ALA A 139 7.79 10.11 -10.01
N PRO A 140 8.43 11.14 -10.60
CA PRO A 140 7.96 12.52 -10.42
C PRO A 140 6.57 12.75 -11.01
N ALA A 141 5.90 13.80 -10.54
CA ALA A 141 4.61 14.21 -11.09
C ALA A 141 4.72 14.47 -12.59
N GLY A 142 3.72 14.04 -13.35
CA GLY A 142 3.73 14.15 -14.80
C GLY A 142 4.39 12.99 -15.54
N SER A 143 4.92 12.01 -14.82
CA SER A 143 5.46 10.78 -15.43
C SER A 143 4.35 9.95 -16.05
N VAL A 144 4.70 9.22 -17.11
CA VAL A 144 3.79 8.32 -17.83
C VAL A 144 4.34 6.90 -17.80
N LEU A 145 3.46 5.93 -17.59
CA LEU A 145 3.81 4.51 -17.63
C LEU A 145 3.38 3.91 -18.96
N LEU A 146 4.31 3.33 -19.68
CA LEU A 146 4.06 2.60 -20.93
C LEU A 146 4.35 1.12 -20.68
N VAL A 147 3.33 0.29 -20.83
CA VAL A 147 3.45 -1.16 -20.62
C VAL A 147 3.61 -1.84 -21.97
N ASP A 148 4.61 -2.73 -22.07
CA ASP A 148 4.86 -3.47 -23.29
C ASP A 148 3.67 -4.36 -23.60
N GLY A 149 3.22 -4.36 -24.87
CA GLY A 149 2.10 -5.16 -25.33
C GLY A 149 0.72 -4.50 -25.19
N GLU A 150 0.67 -3.25 -24.75
CA GLU A 150 -0.58 -2.45 -24.79
C GLU A 150 -0.82 -1.84 -26.16
#